data_0fdfaa1c6138c02369eba8de181c347c
#
_entry.id   0fdfaa1c6138c02369eba8de181c347c
#
_cell.length_a   1.000
_cell.length_b   1.000
_cell.length_c   1.000
_cell.angle_alpha   90.00
_cell.angle_beta   90.00
_cell.angle_gamma   90.00
#
_symmetry.space_group_name_H-M   'P 1'
#
loop_
_entity.id
_entity.type
_entity.pdbx_description
1 polymer ?
#
loop_
_entity_poly.entity_id
_entity_poly.type
_entity_poly.pdbx_seq_one_letter_code
_entity_poly.pdbx_strand_id
1 'polypeptide(L)'
;MSDRASGDSSRLQLSGELDVAVVPHVRAQLVDADGDIELDCGGLTFIDASGLNLFVELDHACQSRGARLTLVDPTPCVTRLLDLSGLAAILHVRHEGSVA
;
A
#
# COMPACT_ATOMS: atom_id res chain seq x y z
N MET A 1 2.92 -14.76 -22.13
CA MET A 1 2.79 -14.41 -21.73
C MET A 1 2.78 -13.97 -20.97
N SER A 2 2.72 -14.23 -21.05
CA SER A 2 2.49 -13.86 -20.43
C SER A 2 2.41 -13.56 -19.65
N ASP A 3 2.33 -13.69 -19.64
CA ASP A 3 2.11 -13.30 -18.99
C ASP A 3 2.21 -12.73 -18.09
N ARG A 4 2.19 -12.38 -17.97
CA ARG A 4 2.18 -11.76 -17.21
C ARG A 4 1.75 -11.40 -16.57
N ALA A 5 1.57 -11.55 -16.80
CA ALA A 5 1.08 -11.20 -16.42
C ALA A 5 0.76 -11.23 -15.66
N SER A 6 0.73 -11.27 -16.60
CA SER A 6 -0.42 -11.50 -15.95
C SER A 6 -0.24 -11.54 -14.48
N GLY A 7 -0.88 -11.23 -13.81
CA GLY A 7 -0.76 -11.33 -12.43
C GLY A 7 0.60 -10.92 -11.93
N ASP A 8 1.19 -10.08 -12.62
CA ASP A 8 2.46 -9.56 -12.19
C ASP A 8 2.21 -8.57 -11.10
N SER A 9 1.99 -9.07 -9.89
CA SER A 9 1.84 -8.16 -8.77
C SER A 9 3.18 -7.93 -8.12
N SER A 10 3.37 -6.72 -7.63
CA SER A 10 4.52 -6.34 -6.84
C SER A 10 4.12 -6.34 -5.38
N ARG A 11 4.93 -6.97 -4.55
CA ARG A 11 4.67 -6.97 -3.11
C ARG A 11 5.85 -6.37 -2.38
N LEU A 12 5.57 -5.40 -1.53
CA LEU A 12 6.59 -4.71 -0.76
C LEU A 12 6.20 -4.73 0.71
N GLN A 13 7.13 -5.13 1.55
CA GLN A 13 6.92 -5.12 2.98
C GLN A 13 7.40 -3.80 3.55
N LEU A 14 6.53 -3.10 4.25
CA LEU A 14 6.85 -1.86 4.93
C LEU A 14 7.02 -2.12 6.41
N SER A 15 8.00 -1.47 7.02
CA SER A 15 8.22 -1.60 8.45
C SER A 15 8.74 -0.30 9.03
N GLY A 16 8.56 -0.14 10.34
CA GLY A 16 8.99 1.07 11.01
C GLY A 16 8.08 2.24 10.70
N GLU A 17 8.67 3.36 10.32
CA GLU A 17 7.95 4.61 10.11
C GLU A 17 7.82 4.90 8.62
N LEU A 18 6.61 5.25 8.20
CA LEU A 18 6.38 5.72 6.83
C LEU A 18 6.11 7.21 6.90
N ASP A 19 7.16 7.99 6.78
CA ASP A 19 7.13 9.44 6.91
C ASP A 19 7.73 10.10 5.68
N VAL A 20 7.85 11.42 5.73
CA VAL A 20 8.33 12.19 4.59
C VAL A 20 9.74 11.77 4.15
N ALA A 21 10.56 11.28 5.08
CA ALA A 21 11.92 10.84 4.74
C ALA A 21 11.93 9.49 4.03
N VAL A 22 10.99 8.63 4.34
CA VAL A 22 10.93 7.27 3.82
C VAL A 22 10.11 7.16 2.53
N VAL A 23 9.09 8.00 2.38
CA VAL A 23 8.19 7.95 1.23
C VAL A 23 8.93 7.93 -0.12
N PRO A 24 9.97 8.76 -0.35
CA PRO A 24 10.67 8.70 -1.64
C PRO A 24 11.32 7.35 -1.92
N HIS A 25 11.78 6.67 -0.88
CA HIS A 25 12.40 5.35 -1.05
C HIS A 25 11.37 4.30 -1.47
N VAL A 26 10.20 4.35 -0.85
CA VAL A 26 9.12 3.43 -1.21
C VAL A 26 8.65 3.71 -2.63
N ARG A 27 8.46 4.97 -2.96
CA ARG A 27 8.04 5.35 -4.31
C ARG A 27 9.01 4.85 -5.36
N ALA A 28 10.31 4.98 -5.09
CA ALA A 28 11.34 4.55 -6.04
C ALA A 28 11.30 3.04 -6.28
N GLN A 29 10.97 2.26 -5.25
CA GLN A 29 10.89 0.81 -5.40
C GLN A 29 9.70 0.36 -6.22
N LEU A 30 8.68 1.20 -6.34
CA LEU A 30 7.45 0.84 -7.03
C LEU A 30 7.26 1.57 -8.36
N VAL A 31 8.23 2.38 -8.76
CA VAL A 31 8.08 3.23 -9.95
C VAL A 31 7.89 2.40 -11.22
N ASP A 32 8.46 1.21 -11.28
CA ASP A 32 8.35 0.34 -12.45
C ASP A 32 7.27 -0.73 -12.32
N ALA A 33 6.50 -0.69 -11.25
CA ALA A 33 5.42 -1.65 -11.07
C ALA A 33 4.33 -1.37 -12.12
N ASP A 34 3.92 -2.42 -12.82
CA ASP A 34 2.94 -2.27 -13.89
C ASP A 34 1.68 -3.13 -13.69
N GLY A 35 1.64 -3.92 -12.64
CA GLY A 35 0.47 -4.70 -12.26
C GLY A 35 -0.09 -4.25 -10.93
N ASP A 36 -0.70 -5.19 -10.23
CA ASP A 36 -1.20 -4.94 -8.89
C ASP A 36 -0.05 -4.67 -7.93
N ILE A 37 -0.33 -3.88 -6.90
CA ILE A 37 0.63 -3.62 -5.84
C ILE A 37 0.03 -4.06 -4.53
N GLU A 38 0.80 -4.83 -3.76
CA GLU A 38 0.44 -5.19 -2.39
C GLU A 38 1.48 -4.59 -1.46
N LEU A 39 1.01 -3.81 -0.51
CA LEU A 39 1.87 -3.25 0.53
C LEU A 39 1.58 -3.96 1.83
N ASP A 40 2.55 -4.72 2.32
CA ASP A 40 2.41 -5.38 3.61
C ASP A 40 2.72 -4.34 4.68
N CYS A 41 1.69 -3.94 5.40
CA CYS A 41 1.77 -2.89 6.41
C CYS A 41 1.88 -3.44 7.83
N GLY A 42 2.08 -4.75 7.96
CA GLY A 42 2.10 -5.40 9.27
C GLY A 42 3.24 -4.97 10.17
N GLY A 43 4.30 -4.42 9.59
CA GLY A 43 5.43 -3.93 10.36
C GLY A 43 5.45 -2.43 10.59
N LEU A 44 4.45 -1.70 10.11
CA LEU A 44 4.41 -0.25 10.27
C LEU A 44 4.04 0.12 11.70
N THR A 45 4.89 0.91 12.33
CA THR A 45 4.65 1.41 13.68
C THR A 45 4.19 2.85 13.69
N PHE A 46 4.39 3.56 12.59
CA PHE A 46 4.00 4.95 12.47
C PHE A 46 3.76 5.31 11.01
N ILE A 47 2.78 6.16 10.77
CA ILE A 47 2.52 6.74 9.45
C ILE A 47 2.03 8.16 9.64
N ASP A 48 2.48 9.07 8.78
CA ASP A 48 2.00 10.45 8.80
C ASP A 48 1.25 10.77 7.50
N ALA A 49 0.91 12.05 7.31
CA ALA A 49 0.15 12.46 6.15
C ALA A 49 0.86 12.15 4.84
N SER A 50 2.20 12.23 4.81
CA SER A 50 2.92 11.92 3.58
C SER A 50 2.82 10.44 3.23
N GLY A 51 2.78 9.56 4.23
CA GLY A 51 2.56 8.14 3.98
C GLY A 51 1.15 7.86 3.47
N LEU A 52 0.15 8.51 4.07
CA LEU A 52 -1.23 8.37 3.59
C LEU A 52 -1.36 8.87 2.15
N ASN A 53 -0.72 10.00 1.84
CA ASN A 53 -0.74 10.52 0.48
C ASN A 53 -0.08 9.58 -0.51
N LEU A 54 0.98 8.90 -0.09
CA LEU A 54 1.63 7.91 -0.94
C LEU A 54 0.66 6.77 -1.28
N PHE A 55 -0.12 6.30 -0.31
CA PHE A 55 -1.11 5.27 -0.57
C PHE A 55 -2.12 5.73 -1.63
N VAL A 56 -2.59 6.95 -1.52
CA VAL A 56 -3.53 7.50 -2.50
C VAL A 56 -2.88 7.61 -3.88
N GLU A 57 -1.65 8.06 -3.93
CA GLU A 57 -0.89 8.19 -5.16
C GLU A 57 -0.74 6.84 -5.85
N LEU A 58 -0.36 5.81 -5.10
CA LEU A 58 -0.20 4.46 -5.64
C LEU A 58 -1.53 3.86 -6.08
N ASP A 59 -2.58 4.15 -5.34
CA ASP A 59 -3.92 3.69 -5.73
C ASP A 59 -4.33 4.27 -7.07
N HIS A 60 -4.13 5.57 -7.25
CA HIS A 60 -4.42 6.22 -8.53
C HIS A 60 -3.59 5.64 -9.66
N ALA A 61 -2.32 5.39 -9.41
CA ALA A 61 -1.45 4.82 -10.43
C ALA A 61 -1.92 3.43 -10.85
N CYS A 62 -2.32 2.61 -9.88
CA CYS A 62 -2.86 1.29 -10.17
C CYS A 62 -4.16 1.39 -10.97
N GLN A 63 -5.07 2.26 -10.55
CA GLN A 63 -6.35 2.40 -11.24
C GLN A 63 -6.18 2.86 -12.68
N SER A 64 -5.20 3.71 -12.93
CA SER A 64 -4.98 4.24 -14.27
C SER A 64 -4.54 3.16 -15.27
N ARG A 65 -4.08 2.02 -14.78
CA ARG A 65 -3.67 0.90 -15.63
C ARG A 65 -4.51 -0.36 -15.41
N GLY A 66 -5.68 -0.21 -14.76
CA GLY A 66 -6.56 -1.33 -14.54
C GLY A 66 -6.11 -2.29 -13.47
N ALA A 67 -5.20 -1.86 -12.59
CA ALA A 67 -4.68 -2.68 -11.51
C ALA A 67 -5.23 -2.22 -10.17
N ARG A 68 -4.82 -2.89 -9.11
CA ARG A 68 -5.31 -2.63 -7.77
C ARG A 68 -4.17 -2.50 -6.78
N LEU A 69 -4.30 -1.52 -5.90
CA LEU A 69 -3.47 -1.43 -4.71
C LEU A 69 -4.18 -2.09 -3.55
N THR A 70 -3.50 -2.95 -2.82
CA THR A 70 -4.03 -3.59 -1.61
C THR A 70 -3.07 -3.34 -0.46
N LEU A 71 -3.62 -2.87 0.66
CA LEU A 71 -2.88 -2.75 1.91
C LEU A 71 -3.11 -4.04 2.69
N VAL A 72 -2.03 -4.73 3.03
CA VAL A 72 -2.12 -6.03 3.68
C VAL A 72 -1.75 -5.89 5.15
N ASP A 73 -2.61 -6.39 6.01
CA ASP A 73 -2.40 -6.45 7.46
C ASP A 73 -2.01 -5.11 8.08
N PRO A 74 -2.76 -4.02 7.81
CA PRO A 74 -2.42 -2.76 8.46
C PRO A 74 -2.51 -2.88 9.98
N THR A 75 -1.51 -2.32 10.65
CA THR A 75 -1.51 -2.30 12.12
C THR A 75 -2.64 -1.42 12.63
N PRO A 76 -3.02 -1.54 13.92
CA PRO A 76 -4.06 -0.68 14.48
C PRO A 76 -3.79 0.80 14.28
N CYS A 77 -2.53 1.22 14.37
CA CYS A 77 -2.15 2.61 14.15
C CYS A 77 -2.53 3.06 12.72
N VAL A 78 -2.19 2.25 11.72
CA VAL A 78 -2.51 2.57 10.33
C VAL A 78 -4.02 2.51 10.09
N THR A 79 -4.67 1.48 10.61
CA THR A 79 -6.12 1.32 10.46
C THR A 79 -6.86 2.53 11.02
N ARG A 80 -6.43 3.00 12.19
CA ARG A 80 -7.08 4.15 12.81
C ARG A 80 -6.97 5.39 11.95
N LEU A 81 -5.79 5.64 11.39
CA LEU A 81 -5.60 6.80 10.53
C LEU A 81 -6.37 6.68 9.22
N LEU A 82 -6.46 5.48 8.66
CA LEU A 82 -7.28 5.27 7.47
C LEU A 82 -8.75 5.59 7.78
N ASP A 83 -9.24 5.16 8.94
CA ASP A 83 -10.61 5.45 9.33
C ASP A 83 -10.83 6.93 9.53
N LEU A 84 -9.93 7.58 10.27
CA LEU A 84 -10.09 9.01 10.59
C LEU A 84 -9.98 9.90 9.35
N SER A 85 -9.20 9.49 8.37
CA SER A 85 -9.02 10.27 7.14
C SER A 85 -10.07 9.99 6.08
N GLY A 86 -10.90 8.96 6.29
CA GLY A 86 -11.86 8.52 5.30
C GLY A 86 -11.28 7.62 4.22
N LEU A 87 -9.99 7.37 4.26
CA LEU A 87 -9.34 6.56 3.22
C LEU A 87 -9.70 5.09 3.31
N ALA A 88 -10.18 4.63 4.46
CA ALA A 88 -10.61 3.25 4.61
C ALA A 88 -11.76 2.91 3.65
N ALA A 89 -12.55 3.90 3.26
CA ALA A 89 -13.66 3.69 2.33
C ALA A 89 -13.19 3.62 0.88
N ILE A 90 -11.96 4.06 0.60
CA ILE A 90 -11.43 4.18 -0.75
C ILE A 90 -10.40 3.10 -1.04
N LEU A 91 -9.49 2.87 -0.08
CA LEU A 91 -8.37 1.95 -0.27
C LEU A 91 -8.78 0.53 0.05
N HIS A 92 -8.23 -0.40 -0.69
CA HIS A 92 -8.52 -1.81 -0.49
C HIS A 92 -7.61 -2.39 0.58
N VAL A 93 -8.20 -3.04 1.56
CA VAL A 93 -7.47 -3.61 2.70
C VAL A 93 -7.74 -5.10 2.78
N ARG A 94 -6.70 -5.87 3.04
CA ARG A 94 -6.82 -7.32 3.21
C ARG A 94 -6.05 -7.74 4.46
N HIS A 95 -6.63 -8.62 5.24
CA HIS A 95 -5.98 -9.19 6.42
C HIS A 95 -5.62 -10.63 6.15
N GLU A 96 -4.32 -10.93 6.12
CA GLU A 96 -3.82 -12.27 5.87
C GLU A 96 -3.35 -12.95 7.14
N GLY A 97 -2.72 -12.20 8.01
CA GLY A 97 -2.14 -12.73 9.23
C GLY A 97 -3.12 -12.84 10.37
N SER A 98 -4.37 -12.54 10.10
CA SER A 98 -5.39 -12.56 11.11
C SER A 98 -5.77 -13.99 11.39
N VAL A 99 -5.19 -14.54 12.39
CA VAL A 99 -5.53 -15.89 12.82
C VAL A 99 -6.48 -15.75 13.99
N ALA A 100 -7.63 -16.09 13.73
CA ALA A 100 -8.63 -16.00 14.78
C ALA A 100 -8.29 -16.94 15.94
#